data_5f95f6c749c43ed3276da46b032f84ab
#
_entry.id   5f95f6c749c43ed3276da46b032f84ab
#
_cell.length_a   1.000
_cell.length_b   1.000
_cell.length_c   1.000
_cell.angle_alpha   90.00
_cell.angle_beta   90.00
_cell.angle_gamma   90.00
#
_symmetry.space_group_name_H-M   'P 1'
#
loop_
_entity.id
_entity.type
_entity.pdbx_description
1 polymer ?
#
loop_
_entity_poly.entity_id
_entity_poly.type
_entity_poly.pdbx_seq_one_letter_code
_entity_poly.pdbx_strand_id
1 'polypeptide(L)'
;MLIFSIGQIQWLAALARRLAIFLLLGLAAQAAFAVNAFAPQTRLGYRTGDQWEPAMAADGHGHIYVLYPQYGAVPNCNTCTAPTMALEISDDNGATWQASRPLLPIPTGQFDPQIVVDPLDRQTVYASWLQNDKRDVVVARSLDFGRSWTFSWAERGREDADKPVLTVRGADVYVGFNHDEKFFVAASHDAGQIFNVVNVNPNEGPGWSLAGGATIDPAGNVYFGWTAYARRQLPTRPVGVYVSRSPDGGRTWNTTLLDVSGVPPTCELENCESGFLGAQIALTSDVAGTLYALWNAGVTNGGPERIYFSTSTTGGASWSAHTNVSSAAMGVEHGFPAIVAGGSGDVRIAWMDTRASAPRGMIWNTFYRSSTNGGATWSAETQLSSPARGYDYILPRGFRFPFGDYFSMAIDDQSTTHVVWGEGQDYKSPGSIWYTRGR
;
A
#
# COMPACT_ATOMS: atom_id res chain seq x y z
N MET A 1 -21.44 -30.89 66.57
CA MET A 1 -22.31 -30.90 65.37
C MET A 1 -22.92 -29.50 65.23
N LEU A 2 -22.33 -28.65 64.45
CA LEU A 2 -22.78 -27.26 64.27
C LEU A 2 -23.89 -27.26 63.22
N ILE A 3 -25.12 -26.93 63.67
CA ILE A 3 -26.28 -26.80 62.76
C ILE A 3 -26.33 -25.34 62.30
N PHE A 4 -25.96 -25.08 61.05
CA PHE A 4 -26.16 -23.77 60.46
C PHE A 4 -27.65 -23.61 60.10
N SER A 5 -28.21 -22.43 60.39
CA SER A 5 -29.60 -22.11 60.03
C SER A 5 -29.74 -21.91 58.53
N ILE A 6 -30.92 -22.25 57.95
CA ILE A 6 -31.22 -22.12 56.55
C ILE A 6 -30.94 -20.69 55.99
N GLY A 7 -31.09 -19.65 56.83
CA GLY A 7 -30.78 -18.27 56.47
C GLY A 7 -29.29 -17.99 56.23
N GLN A 8 -28.39 -18.66 56.98
CA GLN A 8 -26.94 -18.50 56.81
C GLN A 8 -26.44 -19.17 55.51
N ILE A 9 -27.04 -20.29 55.11
CA ILE A 9 -26.70 -20.97 53.84
C ILE A 9 -27.16 -20.12 52.65
N GLN A 10 -28.33 -19.48 52.73
CA GLN A 10 -28.79 -18.59 51.65
C GLN A 10 -27.93 -17.32 51.53
N TRP A 11 -27.43 -16.79 52.63
CA TRP A 11 -26.59 -15.61 52.65
C TRP A 11 -25.21 -15.89 52.03
N LEU A 12 -24.59 -17.03 52.35
CA LEU A 12 -23.33 -17.50 51.76
C LEU A 12 -23.44 -17.78 50.24
N ALA A 13 -24.58 -18.35 49.79
CA ALA A 13 -24.84 -18.59 48.39
C ALA A 13 -25.04 -17.28 47.59
N ALA A 14 -25.66 -16.26 48.20
CA ALA A 14 -25.80 -14.94 47.57
C ALA A 14 -24.47 -14.17 47.48
N LEU A 15 -23.62 -14.31 48.49
CA LEU A 15 -22.27 -13.71 48.51
C LEU A 15 -21.36 -14.36 47.47
N ALA A 16 -21.40 -15.70 47.33
CA ALA A 16 -20.63 -16.44 46.34
C ALA A 16 -21.07 -16.08 44.90
N ARG A 17 -22.35 -15.89 44.65
CA ARG A 17 -22.88 -15.43 43.35
C ARG A 17 -22.42 -14.01 43.03
N ARG A 18 -22.41 -13.09 44.00
CA ARG A 18 -21.92 -11.71 43.80
C ARG A 18 -20.43 -11.68 43.54
N LEU A 19 -19.60 -12.47 44.25
CA LEU A 19 -18.18 -12.60 43.98
C LEU A 19 -17.88 -13.21 42.62
N ALA A 20 -18.65 -14.22 42.18
CA ALA A 20 -18.50 -14.81 40.86
C ALA A 20 -18.84 -13.83 39.72
N ILE A 21 -19.89 -12.98 39.93
CA ILE A 21 -20.25 -11.94 38.95
C ILE A 21 -19.17 -10.84 38.89
N PHE A 22 -18.59 -10.44 40.03
CA PHE A 22 -17.48 -9.48 40.03
C PHE A 22 -16.19 -10.05 39.44
N LEU A 23 -15.90 -11.34 39.61
CA LEU A 23 -14.78 -12.01 38.94
C LEU A 23 -14.99 -12.16 37.43
N LEU A 24 -16.21 -12.47 36.99
CA LEU A 24 -16.57 -12.53 35.56
C LEU A 24 -16.59 -11.15 34.89
N LEU A 25 -17.02 -10.10 35.58
CA LEU A 25 -16.94 -8.72 35.08
C LEU A 25 -15.51 -8.17 35.10
N GLY A 26 -14.66 -8.61 36.03
CA GLY A 26 -13.23 -8.26 36.06
C GLY A 26 -12.41 -8.95 34.95
N LEU A 27 -12.80 -10.13 34.48
CA LEU A 27 -12.19 -10.84 33.36
C LEU A 27 -12.66 -10.33 31.99
N ALA A 28 -13.83 -9.69 31.91
CA ALA A 28 -14.33 -9.08 30.68
C ALA A 28 -13.72 -7.68 30.41
N ALA A 29 -12.98 -7.09 31.35
CA ALA A 29 -12.45 -5.73 31.26
C ALA A 29 -10.96 -5.67 30.86
N GLN A 30 -10.36 -6.78 30.43
CA GLN A 30 -8.99 -6.80 29.90
C GLN A 30 -8.96 -7.41 28.50
N ALA A 31 -9.77 -6.92 27.59
CA ALA A 31 -9.29 -6.76 26.22
C ALA A 31 -8.33 -5.55 26.26
N ALA A 32 -7.15 -5.75 26.79
CA ALA A 32 -6.04 -4.84 26.56
C ALA A 32 -5.90 -4.80 25.05
N PHE A 33 -6.27 -3.68 24.42
CA PHE A 33 -5.89 -3.41 23.05
C PHE A 33 -4.38 -3.59 23.02
N ALA A 34 -3.91 -4.63 22.30
CA ALA A 34 -2.50 -4.80 22.08
C ALA A 34 -2.02 -3.49 21.46
N VAL A 35 -1.20 -2.76 22.16
CA VAL A 35 -0.54 -1.58 21.58
C VAL A 35 0.40 -2.17 20.54
N ASN A 36 0.15 -1.86 19.26
CA ASN A 36 1.04 -2.27 18.20
C ASN A 36 2.42 -1.70 18.50
N ALA A 37 3.37 -2.55 18.85
CA ALA A 37 4.72 -2.15 19.18
C ALA A 37 5.57 -2.17 17.92
N PHE A 38 5.81 -1.00 17.34
CA PHE A 38 6.74 -0.84 16.22
C PHE A 38 8.13 -0.45 16.70
N ALA A 39 9.16 -0.99 16.06
CA ALA A 39 10.54 -0.56 16.25
C ALA A 39 10.71 0.91 15.81
N PRO A 40 11.69 1.65 16.34
CA PRO A 40 12.04 2.95 15.80
C PRO A 40 12.31 2.90 14.30
N GLN A 41 11.87 3.92 13.57
CA GLN A 41 12.10 3.98 12.13
C GLN A 41 13.60 3.96 11.79
N THR A 42 13.96 3.23 10.77
CA THR A 42 15.33 3.07 10.27
C THR A 42 15.41 3.54 8.82
N ARG A 43 16.44 4.31 8.51
CA ARG A 43 16.70 4.73 7.13
C ARG A 43 17.35 3.60 6.35
N LEU A 44 16.75 3.25 5.23
CA LEU A 44 17.28 2.37 4.19
C LEU A 44 17.86 3.17 3.02
N GLY A 45 18.30 2.46 1.99
CA GLY A 45 18.76 3.04 0.74
C GLY A 45 20.14 3.67 0.77
N TYR A 46 20.52 4.23 -0.36
CA TYR A 46 21.76 4.97 -0.48
C TYR A 46 21.75 6.23 0.38
N ARG A 47 22.93 6.66 0.81
CA ARG A 47 23.08 7.85 1.68
C ARG A 47 23.11 9.17 0.91
N THR A 48 23.12 9.10 -0.42
CA THR A 48 23.19 10.26 -1.32
C THR A 48 22.08 10.20 -2.35
N GLY A 49 21.66 11.34 -2.88
CA GLY A 49 20.55 11.43 -3.82
C GLY A 49 19.20 11.39 -3.13
N ASP A 50 18.15 11.29 -3.94
CA ASP A 50 16.76 11.23 -3.48
C ASP A 50 16.18 9.84 -3.68
N GLN A 51 15.36 9.38 -2.75
CA GLN A 51 14.59 8.14 -2.83
C GLN A 51 13.19 8.38 -2.31
N TRP A 52 12.19 7.86 -3.03
CA TRP A 52 10.79 7.86 -2.63
C TRP A 52 10.03 6.70 -3.32
N GLU A 53 8.73 6.57 -3.09
CA GLU A 53 7.88 5.56 -3.73
C GLU A 53 8.42 4.12 -3.60
N PRO A 54 8.75 3.67 -2.38
CA PRO A 54 9.26 2.32 -2.22
C PRO A 54 8.16 1.27 -2.33
N ALA A 55 8.48 0.14 -2.96
CA ALA A 55 7.69 -1.08 -2.92
C ALA A 55 8.33 -2.11 -2.00
N MET A 56 7.53 -2.98 -1.38
CA MET A 56 7.99 -3.98 -0.41
C MET A 56 7.27 -5.30 -0.58
N ALA A 57 7.99 -6.39 -0.34
CA ALA A 57 7.42 -7.74 -0.19
C ALA A 57 8.14 -8.51 0.91
N ALA A 58 7.47 -9.53 1.46
CA ALA A 58 8.04 -10.50 2.39
C ALA A 58 7.76 -11.91 1.88
N ASP A 59 8.71 -12.81 2.03
CA ASP A 59 8.54 -14.22 1.67
C ASP A 59 8.26 -15.12 2.89
N GLY A 60 8.19 -16.41 2.68
CA GLY A 60 8.01 -17.39 3.75
C GLY A 60 9.31 -17.91 4.37
N HIS A 61 10.44 -17.26 4.11
CA HIS A 61 11.78 -17.74 4.43
C HIS A 61 12.63 -16.70 5.18
N GLY A 62 12.02 -15.62 5.61
CA GLY A 62 12.68 -14.56 6.38
C GLY A 62 13.29 -13.43 5.55
N HIS A 63 13.08 -13.45 4.22
CA HIS A 63 13.54 -12.34 3.40
C HIS A 63 12.49 -11.24 3.31
N ILE A 64 12.96 -10.00 3.40
CA ILE A 64 12.18 -8.79 3.12
C ILE A 64 12.88 -8.06 1.98
N TYR A 65 12.10 -7.67 0.98
CA TYR A 65 12.56 -6.99 -0.23
C TYR A 65 12.05 -5.56 -0.25
N VAL A 66 12.93 -4.60 -0.49
CA VAL A 66 12.58 -3.20 -0.73
C VAL A 66 13.16 -2.76 -2.07
N LEU A 67 12.27 -2.35 -2.98
CA LEU A 67 12.61 -1.83 -4.30
C LEU A 67 12.22 -0.37 -4.38
N TYR A 68 13.12 0.49 -4.83
CA TYR A 68 12.90 1.95 -4.87
C TYR A 68 13.67 2.62 -6.00
N PRO A 69 13.21 3.75 -6.56
CA PRO A 69 13.97 4.54 -7.50
C PRO A 69 15.04 5.36 -6.77
N GLN A 70 16.28 5.24 -7.22
CA GLN A 70 17.39 6.07 -6.79
C GLN A 70 17.58 7.22 -7.77
N TYR A 71 17.36 8.43 -7.33
CA TYR A 71 17.64 9.64 -8.07
C TYR A 71 19.01 10.19 -7.65
N GLY A 72 19.91 10.37 -8.62
CA GLY A 72 21.29 10.74 -8.38
C GLY A 72 22.27 9.60 -8.65
N ALA A 73 23.52 9.77 -8.23
CA ALA A 73 24.57 8.79 -8.49
C ALA A 73 24.32 7.48 -7.72
N VAL A 74 24.45 6.37 -8.42
CA VAL A 74 24.51 5.03 -7.84
C VAL A 74 25.98 4.66 -7.64
N PRO A 75 26.44 4.36 -6.42
CA PRO A 75 27.82 3.99 -6.17
C PRO A 75 28.25 2.77 -7.01
N ASN A 76 29.45 2.86 -7.59
CA ASN A 76 30.05 1.81 -8.43
C ASN A 76 29.24 1.44 -9.68
N CYS A 77 28.36 2.29 -10.17
CA CYS A 77 27.62 2.09 -11.40
C CYS A 77 27.72 3.30 -12.33
N ASN A 78 28.66 3.25 -13.27
CA ASN A 78 28.87 4.34 -14.24
C ASN A 78 27.78 4.38 -15.33
N THR A 79 27.03 3.30 -15.53
CA THR A 79 25.95 3.20 -16.51
C THR A 79 24.58 3.50 -15.91
N CYS A 80 24.46 3.60 -14.59
CA CYS A 80 23.22 3.95 -13.92
C CYS A 80 23.01 5.46 -14.01
N THR A 81 22.14 5.88 -14.90
CA THR A 81 21.64 7.24 -14.92
C THR A 81 20.43 7.34 -13.96
N ALA A 82 20.28 8.46 -13.33
CA ALA A 82 19.12 8.68 -12.46
C ALA A 82 17.83 8.86 -13.30
N PRO A 83 16.70 8.33 -12.83
CA PRO A 83 16.52 7.40 -11.72
C PRO A 83 16.83 5.95 -12.10
N THR A 84 17.26 5.15 -11.12
CA THR A 84 17.64 3.73 -11.30
C THR A 84 16.95 2.89 -10.22
N MET A 85 16.36 1.73 -10.59
CA MET A 85 15.79 0.80 -9.63
C MET A 85 16.87 0.18 -8.75
N ALA A 86 16.77 0.42 -7.46
CA ALA A 86 17.65 -0.12 -6.43
C ALA A 86 16.88 -1.11 -5.56
N LEU A 87 17.50 -2.26 -5.31
CA LEU A 87 16.99 -3.34 -4.47
C LEU A 87 17.83 -3.45 -3.21
N GLU A 88 17.15 -3.54 -2.07
CA GLU A 88 17.73 -3.83 -0.76
C GLU A 88 17.00 -5.04 -0.15
N ILE A 89 17.75 -5.99 0.39
CA ILE A 89 17.22 -7.26 0.92
C ILE A 89 17.66 -7.43 2.37
N SER A 90 16.74 -7.88 3.19
CA SER A 90 17.02 -8.45 4.52
C SER A 90 16.86 -9.96 4.46
N ASP A 91 17.75 -10.72 5.13
CA ASP A 91 17.67 -12.17 5.25
C ASP A 91 17.24 -12.62 6.66
N ASP A 92 16.82 -11.69 7.52
CA ASP A 92 16.53 -11.91 8.94
C ASP A 92 15.26 -11.18 9.42
N ASN A 93 14.22 -11.23 8.60
CA ASN A 93 12.92 -10.56 8.85
C ASN A 93 13.07 -9.06 9.14
N GLY A 94 13.94 -8.37 8.41
CA GLY A 94 14.11 -6.93 8.51
C GLY A 94 14.93 -6.48 9.74
N ALA A 95 15.70 -7.38 10.40
CA ALA A 95 16.56 -6.98 11.49
C ALA A 95 17.84 -6.30 10.99
N THR A 96 18.43 -6.82 9.93
CA THR A 96 19.56 -6.23 9.23
C THR A 96 19.33 -6.21 7.72
N TRP A 97 20.06 -5.36 7.00
CA TRP A 97 19.88 -5.12 5.59
C TRP A 97 21.19 -5.24 4.82
N GLN A 98 21.14 -5.89 3.68
CA GLN A 98 22.25 -5.92 2.72
C GLN A 98 22.44 -4.53 2.11
N ALA A 99 23.60 -4.30 1.49
CA ALA A 99 23.83 -3.07 0.76
C ALA A 99 22.88 -2.98 -0.46
N SER A 100 22.31 -1.81 -0.68
CA SER A 100 21.52 -1.52 -1.87
C SER A 100 22.31 -1.77 -3.15
N ARG A 101 21.66 -2.33 -4.16
CA ARG A 101 22.26 -2.58 -5.49
C ARG A 101 21.28 -2.26 -6.61
N PRO A 102 21.76 -1.80 -7.78
CA PRO A 102 20.88 -1.65 -8.94
C PRO A 102 20.32 -3.00 -9.36
N LEU A 103 19.04 -3.03 -9.69
CA LEU A 103 18.38 -4.26 -10.14
C LEU A 103 18.67 -4.56 -11.61
N LEU A 104 18.56 -3.55 -12.47
CA LEU A 104 18.91 -3.61 -13.89
C LEU A 104 19.64 -2.33 -14.27
N PRO A 105 21.00 -2.33 -14.26
CA PRO A 105 21.78 -1.15 -14.61
C PRO A 105 21.68 -0.82 -16.10
N ILE A 106 20.96 0.26 -16.43
CA ILE A 106 20.77 0.76 -17.79
C ILE A 106 20.89 2.30 -17.83
N PRO A 107 21.16 2.89 -19.00
CA PRO A 107 21.35 4.33 -19.13
C PRO A 107 20.05 5.16 -19.27
N THR A 108 18.87 4.58 -19.08
CA THR A 108 17.57 5.26 -19.18
C THR A 108 16.82 5.24 -17.85
N GLY A 109 15.93 6.22 -17.65
CA GLY A 109 15.19 6.37 -16.40
C GLY A 109 14.24 5.20 -16.10
N GLN A 110 14.19 4.84 -14.82
CA GLN A 110 13.35 3.79 -14.24
C GLN A 110 12.52 4.38 -13.11
N PHE A 111 11.20 4.09 -13.07
CA PHE A 111 10.25 4.71 -12.18
C PHE A 111 9.22 3.72 -11.65
N ASP A 112 8.50 4.07 -10.59
CA ASP A 112 7.29 3.45 -10.09
C ASP A 112 7.45 1.93 -9.84
N PRO A 113 8.27 1.50 -8.86
CA PRO A 113 8.52 0.10 -8.56
C PRO A 113 7.32 -0.60 -7.95
N GLN A 114 7.22 -1.90 -8.26
CA GLN A 114 6.39 -2.87 -7.56
C GLN A 114 7.21 -4.11 -7.28
N ILE A 115 7.00 -4.77 -6.16
CA ILE A 115 7.61 -6.04 -5.82
C ILE A 115 6.62 -6.89 -5.05
N VAL A 116 6.49 -8.16 -5.43
CA VAL A 116 5.59 -9.12 -4.80
C VAL A 116 6.24 -10.50 -4.74
N VAL A 117 5.82 -11.32 -3.79
CA VAL A 117 6.18 -12.73 -3.69
C VAL A 117 4.99 -13.57 -4.11
N ASP A 118 5.20 -14.63 -4.88
CA ASP A 118 4.15 -15.56 -5.25
C ASP A 118 3.57 -16.21 -3.98
N PRO A 119 2.26 -16.04 -3.69
CA PRO A 119 1.64 -16.57 -2.48
C PRO A 119 1.55 -18.10 -2.46
N LEU A 120 1.75 -18.79 -3.59
CA LEU A 120 1.65 -20.27 -3.66
C LEU A 120 2.94 -20.94 -3.19
N ASP A 121 4.10 -20.49 -3.66
CA ASP A 121 5.39 -21.08 -3.27
C ASP A 121 6.09 -20.28 -2.17
N ARG A 122 5.69 -19.00 -1.97
CA ARG A 122 6.24 -18.07 -0.99
C ARG A 122 7.76 -17.88 -1.13
N GLN A 123 8.27 -18.04 -2.33
CA GLN A 123 9.70 -18.01 -2.67
C GLN A 123 9.98 -17.22 -3.95
N THR A 124 9.18 -17.42 -5.00
CA THR A 124 9.38 -16.72 -6.28
C THR A 124 9.05 -15.25 -6.10
N VAL A 125 10.01 -14.39 -6.43
CA VAL A 125 9.87 -12.95 -6.31
C VAL A 125 9.67 -12.35 -7.69
N TYR A 126 8.68 -11.49 -7.83
CA TYR A 126 8.44 -10.69 -9.03
C TYR A 126 8.59 -9.21 -8.72
N ALA A 127 9.13 -8.46 -9.66
CA ALA A 127 9.17 -7.01 -9.62
C ALA A 127 8.70 -6.42 -10.95
N SER A 128 8.13 -5.22 -10.90
CA SER A 128 7.75 -4.47 -12.10
C SER A 128 8.06 -2.99 -11.91
N TRP A 129 8.38 -2.30 -13.00
CA TRP A 129 8.62 -0.87 -13.01
C TRP A 129 8.49 -0.31 -14.41
N LEU A 130 8.39 1.01 -14.50
CA LEU A 130 8.50 1.75 -15.75
C LEU A 130 9.97 1.90 -16.12
N GLN A 131 10.30 1.67 -17.37
CA GLN A 131 11.66 1.73 -17.91
C GLN A 131 11.71 2.57 -19.18
N ASN A 132 12.91 2.91 -19.60
CA ASN A 132 13.14 3.64 -20.84
C ASN A 132 12.37 4.98 -20.86
N ASP A 133 12.47 5.71 -19.76
CA ASP A 133 11.78 7.00 -19.57
C ASP A 133 10.25 6.86 -19.74
N LYS A 134 9.66 5.88 -19.02
CA LYS A 134 8.22 5.55 -18.99
C LYS A 134 7.63 5.01 -20.31
N ARG A 135 8.47 4.47 -21.21
CA ARG A 135 8.01 3.87 -22.47
C ARG A 135 7.75 2.38 -22.40
N ASP A 136 8.37 1.71 -21.44
CA ASP A 136 8.28 0.27 -21.29
C ASP A 136 7.79 -0.07 -19.88
N VAL A 137 7.01 -1.14 -19.76
CA VAL A 137 6.65 -1.77 -18.48
C VAL A 137 7.39 -3.09 -18.39
N VAL A 138 8.34 -3.17 -17.45
CA VAL A 138 9.20 -4.35 -17.25
C VAL A 138 8.63 -5.23 -16.15
N VAL A 139 8.80 -6.54 -16.33
CA VAL A 139 8.62 -7.55 -15.27
C VAL A 139 9.93 -8.30 -15.08
N ALA A 140 10.37 -8.40 -13.84
CA ALA A 140 11.51 -9.20 -13.43
C ALA A 140 11.05 -10.36 -12.55
N ARG A 141 11.67 -11.53 -12.70
CA ARG A 141 11.40 -12.73 -11.92
C ARG A 141 12.68 -13.30 -11.34
N SER A 142 12.66 -13.63 -10.05
CA SER A 142 13.73 -14.32 -9.34
C SER A 142 13.21 -15.62 -8.72
N LEU A 143 13.99 -16.70 -8.85
CA LEU A 143 13.73 -18.01 -8.25
C LEU A 143 14.68 -18.33 -7.09
N ASP A 144 15.56 -17.40 -6.76
CA ASP A 144 16.65 -17.57 -5.80
C ASP A 144 16.72 -16.44 -4.77
N PHE A 145 15.52 -16.00 -4.30
CA PHE A 145 15.38 -14.98 -3.27
C PHE A 145 15.98 -13.62 -3.68
N GLY A 146 15.74 -13.22 -4.92
CA GLY A 146 16.20 -11.91 -5.42
C GLY A 146 17.70 -11.84 -5.75
N ARG A 147 18.45 -12.95 -5.75
CA ARG A 147 19.89 -12.95 -6.06
C ARG A 147 20.16 -12.80 -7.55
N SER A 148 19.39 -13.52 -8.37
CA SER A 148 19.42 -13.40 -9.83
C SER A 148 18.04 -13.15 -10.41
N TRP A 149 17.96 -12.51 -11.58
CA TRP A 149 16.73 -12.07 -12.19
C TRP A 149 16.68 -12.36 -13.68
N THR A 150 15.53 -12.80 -14.15
CA THR A 150 15.17 -12.82 -15.58
C THR A 150 14.22 -11.68 -15.86
N PHE A 151 14.28 -11.10 -17.06
CA PHE A 151 13.51 -9.92 -17.43
C PHE A 151 12.63 -10.19 -18.64
N SER A 152 11.42 -9.67 -18.59
CA SER A 152 10.46 -9.65 -19.68
C SER A 152 9.76 -8.29 -19.72
N TRP A 153 8.93 -8.07 -20.73
CA TRP A 153 8.23 -6.79 -20.90
C TRP A 153 6.73 -7.05 -20.96
N ALA A 154 6.00 -6.46 -20.05
CA ALA A 154 4.55 -6.44 -20.07
C ALA A 154 4.03 -5.51 -21.18
N GLU A 155 4.78 -4.42 -21.47
CA GLU A 155 4.49 -3.49 -22.56
C GLU A 155 5.79 -2.86 -23.07
N ARG A 156 5.87 -2.50 -24.36
CA ARG A 156 7.02 -1.85 -24.99
C ARG A 156 6.64 -0.70 -25.89
N GLY A 157 7.43 0.37 -25.83
CA GLY A 157 7.35 1.48 -26.79
C GLY A 157 6.10 2.33 -26.66
N ARG A 158 5.37 2.21 -25.56
CA ARG A 158 4.19 2.99 -25.27
C ARG A 158 4.58 4.23 -24.48
N GLU A 159 4.51 5.38 -25.11
CA GLU A 159 4.87 6.65 -24.45
C GLU A 159 3.95 6.95 -23.27
N ASP A 160 4.50 7.56 -22.23
CA ASP A 160 3.77 7.99 -21.02
C ASP A 160 3.00 6.88 -20.28
N ALA A 161 3.52 5.65 -20.26
CA ALA A 161 3.05 4.64 -19.32
C ALA A 161 3.28 5.14 -17.88
N ASP A 162 2.34 4.83 -16.96
CA ASP A 162 2.41 5.33 -15.58
C ASP A 162 1.80 4.32 -14.59
N LYS A 163 2.27 4.37 -13.34
CA LYS A 163 1.72 3.63 -12.19
C LYS A 163 1.49 2.14 -12.44
N PRO A 164 2.53 1.35 -12.71
CA PRO A 164 2.38 -0.10 -12.80
C PRO A 164 1.96 -0.67 -11.44
N VAL A 165 1.04 -1.63 -11.44
CA VAL A 165 0.64 -2.39 -10.25
C VAL A 165 0.70 -3.87 -10.58
N LEU A 166 1.47 -4.62 -9.79
CA LEU A 166 1.79 -6.02 -10.02
C LEU A 166 1.02 -6.93 -9.06
N THR A 167 0.44 -8.02 -9.59
CA THR A 167 -0.07 -9.13 -8.78
C THR A 167 0.24 -10.46 -9.44
N VAL A 168 0.52 -11.49 -8.63
CA VAL A 168 0.93 -12.80 -9.12
C VAL A 168 0.27 -13.94 -8.33
N ARG A 169 0.08 -15.09 -8.99
CA ARG A 169 -0.31 -16.34 -8.34
C ARG A 169 0.12 -17.52 -9.22
N GLY A 170 1.20 -18.20 -8.87
CA GLY A 170 1.77 -19.28 -9.66
C GLY A 170 2.25 -18.80 -11.03
N ALA A 171 1.71 -19.39 -12.09
CA ALA A 171 2.06 -18.98 -13.46
C ALA A 171 1.33 -17.70 -13.92
N ASP A 172 0.34 -17.24 -13.19
CA ASP A 172 -0.45 -16.06 -13.53
C ASP A 172 0.21 -14.80 -13.01
N VAL A 173 0.54 -13.88 -13.92
CA VAL A 173 1.19 -12.60 -13.65
C VAL A 173 0.41 -11.48 -14.34
N TYR A 174 -0.01 -10.47 -13.59
CA TYR A 174 -0.76 -9.35 -14.12
C TYR A 174 -0.11 -8.04 -13.72
N VAL A 175 -0.01 -7.12 -14.67
CA VAL A 175 0.46 -5.75 -14.45
C VAL A 175 -0.58 -4.79 -14.97
N GLY A 176 -1.20 -4.04 -14.06
CA GLY A 176 -2.04 -2.90 -14.40
C GLY A 176 -1.18 -1.65 -14.61
N PHE A 177 -1.49 -0.80 -15.58
CA PHE A 177 -0.79 0.46 -15.80
C PHE A 177 -1.66 1.46 -16.56
N ASN A 178 -1.32 2.74 -16.44
CA ASN A 178 -1.97 3.81 -17.19
C ASN A 178 -1.25 4.10 -18.49
N HIS A 179 -2.03 4.46 -19.51
CA HIS A 179 -1.55 5.04 -20.76
C HIS A 179 -2.70 5.75 -21.47
N ASP A 180 -2.43 6.91 -22.07
CA ASP A 180 -3.44 7.70 -22.82
C ASP A 180 -4.76 7.87 -22.03
N GLU A 181 -4.67 8.23 -20.76
CA GLU A 181 -5.84 8.41 -19.88
C GLU A 181 -6.74 7.17 -19.78
N LYS A 182 -6.18 5.97 -19.98
CA LYS A 182 -6.85 4.67 -19.89
C LYS A 182 -6.09 3.71 -18.97
N PHE A 183 -6.84 2.77 -18.42
CA PHE A 183 -6.30 1.72 -17.61
C PHE A 183 -6.16 0.42 -18.41
N PHE A 184 -4.94 -0.08 -18.50
CA PHE A 184 -4.59 -1.33 -19.17
C PHE A 184 -4.14 -2.38 -18.17
N VAL A 185 -4.37 -3.65 -18.50
CA VAL A 185 -3.80 -4.79 -17.80
C VAL A 185 -3.08 -5.69 -18.80
N ALA A 186 -1.81 -5.92 -18.56
CA ALA A 186 -1.02 -6.95 -19.20
C ALA A 186 -1.16 -8.26 -18.41
N ALA A 187 -1.62 -9.32 -19.04
CA ALA A 187 -1.85 -10.64 -18.44
C ALA A 187 -0.92 -11.69 -19.04
N SER A 188 -0.24 -12.46 -18.21
CA SER A 188 0.59 -13.61 -18.56
C SER A 188 0.11 -14.84 -17.80
N HIS A 189 0.17 -16.02 -18.44
CA HIS A 189 -0.16 -17.33 -17.86
C HIS A 189 1.01 -18.32 -17.93
N ASP A 190 2.21 -17.80 -18.20
CA ASP A 190 3.47 -18.55 -18.35
C ASP A 190 4.59 -18.01 -17.45
N ALA A 191 4.23 -17.57 -16.26
CA ALA A 191 5.11 -17.01 -15.26
C ALA A 191 5.85 -15.73 -15.74
N GLY A 192 5.12 -14.87 -16.46
CA GLY A 192 5.58 -13.56 -16.86
C GLY A 192 6.49 -13.56 -18.11
N GLN A 193 6.42 -14.57 -18.97
CA GLN A 193 7.26 -14.61 -20.18
C GLN A 193 6.58 -13.88 -21.35
N ILE A 194 5.29 -14.12 -21.57
CA ILE A 194 4.50 -13.50 -22.65
C ILE A 194 3.27 -12.83 -22.05
N PHE A 195 2.97 -11.63 -22.52
CA PHE A 195 1.85 -10.84 -22.04
C PHE A 195 0.87 -10.48 -23.16
N ASN A 196 -0.43 -10.52 -22.82
CA ASN A 196 -1.51 -9.94 -23.61
C ASN A 196 -2.04 -8.71 -22.89
N VAL A 197 -2.16 -7.58 -23.60
CA VAL A 197 -2.59 -6.30 -23.03
C VAL A 197 -4.03 -6.00 -23.41
N VAL A 198 -4.86 -5.69 -22.41
CA VAL A 198 -6.28 -5.35 -22.57
C VAL A 198 -6.55 -3.99 -21.94
N ASN A 199 -7.31 -3.14 -22.62
CA ASN A 199 -7.88 -1.93 -22.05
C ASN A 199 -9.07 -2.32 -21.16
N VAL A 200 -9.01 -2.02 -19.87
CA VAL A 200 -10.00 -2.43 -18.86
C VAL A 200 -11.19 -1.47 -18.81
N ASN A 201 -10.97 -0.19 -19.14
CA ASN A 201 -11.99 0.84 -19.08
C ASN A 201 -12.26 1.54 -20.44
N PRO A 202 -12.54 0.80 -21.53
CA PRO A 202 -12.67 1.40 -22.85
C PRO A 202 -13.85 2.36 -22.97
N ASN A 203 -14.90 2.15 -22.17
CA ASN A 203 -16.16 2.91 -22.21
C ASN A 203 -16.29 3.90 -21.03
N GLU A 204 -15.41 3.81 -20.02
CA GLU A 204 -15.38 4.77 -18.94
C GLU A 204 -14.88 6.11 -19.48
N GLY A 205 -15.52 7.19 -19.09
CA GLY A 205 -15.29 8.53 -19.66
C GLY A 205 -13.82 8.96 -19.70
N PRO A 206 -13.50 10.02 -20.44
CA PRO A 206 -12.13 10.49 -20.54
C PRO A 206 -11.59 10.84 -19.16
N GLY A 207 -10.43 10.34 -18.83
CA GLY A 207 -9.78 10.61 -17.57
C GLY A 207 -8.50 9.81 -17.42
N TRP A 208 -7.58 10.37 -16.69
CA TRP A 208 -6.37 9.67 -16.29
C TRP A 208 -6.75 8.63 -15.22
N SER A 209 -6.55 7.36 -15.52
CA SER A 209 -6.83 6.26 -14.59
C SER A 209 -5.57 5.96 -13.80
N LEU A 210 -5.61 6.12 -12.48
CA LEU A 210 -4.50 5.80 -11.58
C LEU A 210 -4.71 4.40 -11.03
N ALA A 211 -3.90 3.44 -11.43
CA ALA A 211 -3.90 2.11 -10.83
C ALA A 211 -3.28 2.17 -9.42
N GLY A 212 -3.94 1.61 -8.41
CA GLY A 212 -3.53 1.75 -7.02
C GLY A 212 -3.33 0.46 -6.25
N GLY A 213 -3.97 -0.64 -6.62
CA GLY A 213 -3.82 -1.91 -5.91
C GLY A 213 -4.37 -3.08 -6.70
N ALA A 214 -3.83 -4.28 -6.48
CA ALA A 214 -4.27 -5.49 -7.15
C ALA A 214 -4.17 -6.72 -6.26
N THR A 215 -5.01 -7.73 -6.55
CA THR A 215 -4.94 -9.04 -5.90
C THR A 215 -5.53 -10.13 -6.78
N ILE A 216 -5.12 -11.37 -6.54
CA ILE A 216 -5.72 -12.58 -7.11
C ILE A 216 -6.29 -13.39 -5.95
N ASP A 217 -7.60 -13.62 -5.94
CA ASP A 217 -8.23 -14.40 -4.90
C ASP A 217 -7.91 -15.92 -5.01
N PRO A 218 -8.20 -16.74 -3.99
CA PRO A 218 -7.96 -18.17 -4.04
C PRO A 218 -8.69 -18.91 -5.18
N ALA A 219 -9.76 -18.33 -5.72
CA ALA A 219 -10.50 -18.88 -6.86
C ALA A 219 -9.90 -18.51 -8.22
N GLY A 220 -8.84 -17.67 -8.24
CA GLY A 220 -8.15 -17.24 -9.45
C GLY A 220 -8.80 -16.01 -10.12
N ASN A 221 -9.76 -15.35 -9.48
CA ASN A 221 -10.26 -14.08 -9.98
C ASN A 221 -9.23 -12.98 -9.72
N VAL A 222 -9.05 -12.12 -10.70
CA VAL A 222 -8.10 -11.00 -10.66
C VAL A 222 -8.84 -9.70 -10.40
N TYR A 223 -8.29 -8.86 -9.51
CA TYR A 223 -8.89 -7.59 -9.15
C TYR A 223 -7.86 -6.47 -9.23
N PHE A 224 -8.28 -5.32 -9.77
CA PHE A 224 -7.53 -4.08 -9.75
C PHE A 224 -8.39 -2.95 -9.22
N GLY A 225 -7.87 -2.22 -8.22
CA GLY A 225 -8.38 -0.93 -7.79
C GLY A 225 -7.78 0.18 -8.65
N TRP A 226 -8.58 1.18 -9.02
CA TRP A 226 -8.11 2.33 -9.79
C TRP A 226 -9.02 3.54 -9.59
N THR A 227 -8.52 4.71 -9.93
CA THR A 227 -9.24 5.98 -9.81
C THR A 227 -9.24 6.72 -11.12
N ALA A 228 -10.36 7.38 -11.46
CA ALA A 228 -10.53 8.09 -12.73
C ALA A 228 -10.52 9.60 -12.53
N TYR A 229 -9.51 10.26 -13.08
CA TYR A 229 -9.34 11.71 -13.09
C TYR A 229 -9.77 12.29 -14.44
N ALA A 230 -10.34 13.50 -14.43
CA ALA A 230 -10.77 14.16 -15.66
C ALA A 230 -9.61 14.51 -16.60
N ARG A 231 -8.42 14.70 -16.07
CA ARG A 231 -7.16 14.90 -16.79
C ARG A 231 -6.00 14.44 -15.91
N ARG A 232 -4.91 14.04 -16.54
CA ARG A 232 -3.65 13.78 -15.87
C ARG A 232 -3.28 14.99 -15.00
N GLN A 233 -3.02 14.74 -13.71
CA GLN A 233 -2.53 15.69 -12.71
C GLN A 233 -3.41 16.94 -12.43
N LEU A 234 -4.56 17.10 -13.08
CA LEU A 234 -5.46 18.22 -12.86
C LEU A 234 -6.88 17.72 -12.60
N PRO A 235 -7.20 17.30 -11.39
CA PRO A 235 -8.56 16.91 -11.05
C PRO A 235 -9.45 18.15 -10.98
N THR A 236 -10.09 18.47 -12.08
CA THR A 236 -11.08 19.57 -12.17
C THR A 236 -12.51 19.09 -11.93
N ARG A 237 -12.69 17.80 -11.67
CA ARG A 237 -13.98 17.13 -11.45
C ARG A 237 -13.86 16.10 -10.32
N PRO A 238 -14.98 15.66 -9.74
CA PRO A 238 -14.99 14.52 -8.84
C PRO A 238 -14.30 13.29 -9.45
N VAL A 239 -13.63 12.53 -8.59
CA VAL A 239 -12.82 11.38 -8.96
C VAL A 239 -13.55 10.10 -8.62
N GLY A 240 -13.85 9.25 -9.61
CA GLY A 240 -14.42 7.93 -9.37
C GLY A 240 -13.38 6.95 -8.82
N VAL A 241 -13.76 6.18 -7.80
CA VAL A 241 -12.97 5.11 -7.20
C VAL A 241 -13.58 3.78 -7.63
N TYR A 242 -12.82 2.94 -8.32
CA TYR A 242 -13.32 1.74 -8.96
C TYR A 242 -12.55 0.48 -8.55
N VAL A 243 -13.23 -0.66 -8.64
CA VAL A 243 -12.61 -1.99 -8.66
C VAL A 243 -13.06 -2.72 -9.91
N SER A 244 -12.11 -3.19 -10.70
CA SER A 244 -12.34 -4.07 -11.85
C SER A 244 -11.99 -5.50 -11.51
N ARG A 245 -12.86 -6.45 -11.89
CA ARG A 245 -12.69 -7.90 -11.71
C ARG A 245 -12.62 -8.60 -13.04
N SER A 246 -11.70 -9.54 -13.18
CA SER A 246 -11.69 -10.55 -14.25
C SER A 246 -11.85 -11.95 -13.65
N PRO A 247 -12.86 -12.74 -14.07
CA PRO A 247 -13.03 -14.12 -13.64
C PRO A 247 -12.36 -15.13 -14.59
N ASP A 248 -11.73 -14.69 -15.67
CA ASP A 248 -11.31 -15.51 -16.80
C ASP A 248 -9.86 -15.27 -17.25
N GLY A 249 -9.00 -14.90 -16.29
CA GLY A 249 -7.58 -14.72 -16.56
C GLY A 249 -7.24 -13.42 -17.30
N GLY A 250 -7.97 -12.34 -17.07
CA GLY A 250 -7.69 -11.03 -17.66
C GLY A 250 -8.29 -10.82 -19.05
N ARG A 251 -9.13 -11.76 -19.56
CA ARG A 251 -9.74 -11.65 -20.89
C ARG A 251 -10.92 -10.69 -20.92
N THR A 252 -11.76 -10.77 -19.90
CA THR A 252 -12.92 -9.87 -19.73
C THR A 252 -12.92 -9.23 -18.36
N TRP A 253 -13.45 -8.01 -18.27
CA TRP A 253 -13.45 -7.22 -17.04
C TRP A 253 -14.82 -6.64 -16.74
N ASN A 254 -15.20 -6.69 -15.46
CA ASN A 254 -16.38 -6.03 -14.92
C ASN A 254 -15.94 -5.00 -13.89
N THR A 255 -16.39 -3.75 -14.06
CA THR A 255 -16.00 -2.63 -13.22
C THR A 255 -17.13 -2.22 -12.30
N THR A 256 -16.83 -2.05 -11.02
CA THR A 256 -17.75 -1.57 -9.97
C THR A 256 -17.25 -0.23 -9.44
N LEU A 257 -18.12 0.77 -9.40
CA LEU A 257 -17.87 2.04 -8.73
C LEU A 257 -18.05 1.83 -7.21
N LEU A 258 -17.00 2.10 -6.43
CA LEU A 258 -17.04 2.04 -4.96
C LEU A 258 -17.44 3.37 -4.35
N ASP A 259 -16.90 4.46 -4.89
CA ASP A 259 -17.07 5.80 -4.32
C ASP A 259 -16.84 6.89 -5.38
N VAL A 260 -17.25 8.11 -5.04
CA VAL A 260 -16.95 9.31 -5.81
C VAL A 260 -16.37 10.34 -4.85
N SER A 261 -15.06 10.57 -4.97
CA SER A 261 -14.38 11.64 -4.24
C SER A 261 -14.73 13.01 -4.82
N GLY A 262 -14.86 14.00 -3.97
CA GLY A 262 -14.83 15.40 -4.39
C GLY A 262 -13.54 15.75 -5.14
N VAL A 263 -13.53 16.91 -5.78
CA VAL A 263 -12.28 17.48 -6.34
C VAL A 263 -11.28 17.63 -5.19
N PRO A 264 -10.03 17.14 -5.33
CA PRO A 264 -9.03 17.26 -4.27
C PRO A 264 -8.74 18.72 -3.93
N PRO A 265 -8.21 18.98 -2.72
CA PRO A 265 -7.81 20.30 -2.33
C PRO A 265 -6.70 20.86 -3.26
N THR A 266 -6.69 22.16 -3.47
CA THR A 266 -5.61 22.81 -4.19
C THR A 266 -4.34 22.76 -3.33
N CYS A 267 -3.25 22.27 -3.87
CA CYS A 267 -1.96 22.42 -3.23
C CYS A 267 -1.47 23.88 -3.42
N GLU A 268 -1.37 24.62 -2.32
CA GLU A 268 -0.97 26.04 -2.34
C GLU A 268 0.53 26.25 -2.52
N LEU A 269 1.31 25.18 -2.67
CA LEU A 269 2.75 25.26 -2.76
C LEU A 269 3.20 25.32 -4.21
N GLU A 270 4.20 26.13 -4.46
CA GLU A 270 4.76 26.29 -5.80
C GLU A 270 5.23 24.94 -6.35
N ASN A 271 4.70 24.56 -7.51
CA ASN A 271 4.93 23.30 -8.21
C ASN A 271 4.43 22.02 -7.49
N CYS A 272 3.53 22.11 -6.55
CA CYS A 272 2.76 21.00 -6.07
C CYS A 272 1.58 20.75 -7.01
N GLU A 273 1.52 19.55 -7.58
CA GLU A 273 0.40 19.15 -8.43
C GLU A 273 -0.73 18.62 -7.53
N SER A 274 -1.90 19.24 -7.58
CA SER A 274 -3.05 18.83 -6.77
C SER A 274 -3.51 17.38 -7.03
N GLY A 275 -3.08 16.76 -8.13
CA GLY A 275 -3.29 15.34 -8.39
C GLY A 275 -2.72 14.40 -7.33
N PHE A 276 -1.63 14.78 -6.67
CA PHE A 276 -1.05 13.99 -5.57
C PHE A 276 -1.90 13.97 -4.30
N LEU A 277 -2.78 14.96 -4.14
CA LEU A 277 -3.72 15.04 -3.03
C LEU A 277 -5.08 14.42 -3.38
N GLY A 278 -5.22 13.83 -4.55
CA GLY A 278 -6.46 13.23 -5.02
C GLY A 278 -6.66 11.80 -4.54
N ALA A 279 -7.86 11.28 -4.78
CA ALA A 279 -8.24 9.93 -4.37
C ALA A 279 -7.32 8.87 -4.97
N GLN A 280 -6.87 7.96 -4.13
CA GLN A 280 -6.10 6.76 -4.46
C GLN A 280 -6.72 5.56 -3.77
N ILE A 281 -6.53 4.36 -4.30
CA ILE A 281 -7.05 3.12 -3.74
C ILE A 281 -5.95 2.08 -3.61
N ALA A 282 -5.92 1.38 -2.49
CA ALA A 282 -5.17 0.15 -2.28
C ALA A 282 -6.14 -1.03 -2.10
N LEU A 283 -5.81 -2.19 -2.66
CA LEU A 283 -6.69 -3.36 -2.70
C LEU A 283 -5.89 -4.62 -2.36
N THR A 284 -6.47 -5.50 -1.55
CA THR A 284 -5.91 -6.81 -1.23
C THR A 284 -7.01 -7.84 -0.98
N SER A 285 -6.63 -9.11 -0.84
CA SER A 285 -7.51 -10.18 -0.35
C SER A 285 -6.81 -11.03 0.69
N ASP A 286 -7.58 -11.59 1.63
CA ASP A 286 -7.08 -12.57 2.56
C ASP A 286 -7.09 -14.00 1.98
N VAL A 287 -6.55 -14.95 2.75
CA VAL A 287 -6.51 -16.37 2.35
C VAL A 287 -7.89 -17.01 2.19
N ALA A 288 -8.95 -16.42 2.71
CA ALA A 288 -10.33 -16.87 2.54
C ALA A 288 -11.00 -16.26 1.30
N GLY A 289 -10.36 -15.31 0.62
CA GLY A 289 -10.87 -14.63 -0.56
C GLY A 289 -11.75 -13.42 -0.24
N THR A 290 -11.77 -12.95 1.00
CA THR A 290 -12.40 -11.67 1.34
C THR A 290 -11.55 -10.55 0.75
N LEU A 291 -12.19 -9.67 -0.02
CA LEU A 291 -11.55 -8.48 -0.57
C LEU A 291 -11.63 -7.32 0.43
N TYR A 292 -10.58 -6.53 0.46
CA TYR A 292 -10.45 -5.34 1.28
C TYR A 292 -9.96 -4.18 0.42
N ALA A 293 -10.70 -3.07 0.44
CA ALA A 293 -10.35 -1.83 -0.24
C ALA A 293 -10.15 -0.72 0.78
N LEU A 294 -9.07 0.03 0.62
CA LEU A 294 -8.71 1.21 1.40
C LEU A 294 -8.46 2.35 0.43
N TRP A 295 -9.11 3.50 0.61
CA TRP A 295 -8.92 4.65 -0.28
C TRP A 295 -9.03 5.97 0.49
N ASN A 296 -8.42 7.00 -0.04
CA ASN A 296 -8.69 8.36 0.39
C ASN A 296 -9.71 9.01 -0.53
N ALA A 297 -10.61 9.79 0.03
CA ALA A 297 -11.63 10.53 -0.72
C ALA A 297 -12.12 11.76 0.04
N GLY A 298 -12.38 12.85 -0.69
CA GLY A 298 -12.99 14.06 -0.19
C GLY A 298 -14.52 14.01 -0.24
N VAL A 299 -15.17 14.42 0.84
CA VAL A 299 -16.63 14.53 0.89
C VAL A 299 -17.14 15.73 0.08
N THR A 300 -16.34 16.79 -0.01
CA THR A 300 -16.67 18.05 -0.69
C THR A 300 -15.54 18.47 -1.61
N ASN A 301 -15.89 19.15 -2.71
CA ASN A 301 -14.89 19.70 -3.61
C ASN A 301 -13.96 20.69 -2.87
N GLY A 302 -12.65 20.50 -3.02
CA GLY A 302 -11.62 21.32 -2.37
C GLY A 302 -11.48 21.09 -0.87
N GLY A 303 -12.24 20.15 -0.30
CA GLY A 303 -12.16 19.78 1.11
C GLY A 303 -11.11 18.69 1.34
N PRO A 304 -10.69 18.53 2.63
CA PRO A 304 -9.72 17.51 2.97
C PRO A 304 -10.25 16.10 2.71
N GLU A 305 -9.39 15.24 2.24
CA GLU A 305 -9.68 13.84 2.05
C GLU A 305 -9.62 13.06 3.37
N ARG A 306 -10.31 11.92 3.40
CA ARG A 306 -10.37 10.99 4.52
C ARG A 306 -10.04 9.58 4.05
N ILE A 307 -9.68 8.72 4.99
CA ILE A 307 -9.40 7.30 4.72
C ILE A 307 -10.65 6.47 4.92
N TYR A 308 -11.11 5.81 3.86
CA TYR A 308 -12.27 4.92 3.85
C TYR A 308 -11.85 3.47 3.61
N PHE A 309 -12.63 2.57 4.21
CA PHE A 309 -12.43 1.13 4.13
C PHE A 309 -13.76 0.43 3.81
N SER A 310 -13.70 -0.58 2.96
CA SER A 310 -14.82 -1.45 2.63
C SER A 310 -14.35 -2.88 2.36
N THR A 311 -15.26 -3.84 2.53
CA THR A 311 -15.00 -5.27 2.30
C THR A 311 -16.00 -5.89 1.35
N SER A 312 -15.59 -6.94 0.65
CA SER A 312 -16.47 -7.79 -0.13
C SER A 312 -16.19 -9.27 0.14
N THR A 313 -17.23 -10.01 0.52
CA THR A 313 -17.23 -11.48 0.64
C THR A 313 -17.89 -12.16 -0.57
N THR A 314 -18.27 -11.38 -1.57
CA THR A 314 -19.00 -11.84 -2.76
C THR A 314 -18.15 -11.77 -4.04
N GLY A 315 -16.82 -11.77 -3.89
CA GLY A 315 -15.90 -11.64 -5.02
C GLY A 315 -16.07 -10.32 -5.78
N GLY A 316 -16.28 -9.21 -5.04
CA GLY A 316 -16.43 -7.87 -5.63
C GLY A 316 -17.82 -7.56 -6.22
N ALA A 317 -18.77 -8.50 -6.16
CA ALA A 317 -20.12 -8.26 -6.68
C ALA A 317 -20.94 -7.28 -5.81
N SER A 318 -20.64 -7.26 -4.53
CA SER A 318 -21.18 -6.27 -3.58
C SER A 318 -20.13 -5.92 -2.53
N TRP A 319 -20.20 -4.71 -2.02
CA TRP A 319 -19.29 -4.17 -1.02
C TRP A 319 -20.07 -3.68 0.20
N SER A 320 -19.45 -3.77 1.38
CA SER A 320 -20.00 -3.17 2.59
C SER A 320 -20.10 -1.65 2.44
N ALA A 321 -20.99 -1.01 3.23
CA ALA A 321 -20.90 0.43 3.37
C ALA A 321 -19.48 0.82 3.84
N HIS A 322 -18.89 1.82 3.21
CA HIS A 322 -17.55 2.28 3.59
C HIS A 322 -17.57 2.98 4.95
N THR A 323 -16.48 2.85 5.68
CA THR A 323 -16.30 3.48 6.99
C THR A 323 -15.00 4.28 7.00
N ASN A 324 -15.04 5.48 7.59
CA ASN A 324 -13.82 6.22 7.87
C ASN A 324 -13.03 5.50 8.98
N VAL A 325 -11.79 5.13 8.71
CA VAL A 325 -10.95 4.38 9.65
C VAL A 325 -9.91 5.23 10.37
N SER A 326 -9.81 6.53 10.06
CA SER A 326 -8.97 7.48 10.76
C SER A 326 -9.72 8.18 11.89
N SER A 327 -9.08 8.32 13.05
CA SER A 327 -9.57 9.12 14.18
C SER A 327 -9.19 10.60 14.10
N ALA A 328 -8.48 11.03 13.06
CA ALA A 328 -8.09 12.42 12.89
C ALA A 328 -9.29 13.37 12.83
N ALA A 329 -9.10 14.60 13.30
CA ALA A 329 -10.11 15.63 13.30
C ALA A 329 -10.59 15.98 11.88
N MET A 330 -11.77 16.59 11.79
CA MET A 330 -12.26 17.22 10.56
C MET A 330 -11.25 18.29 10.10
N GLY A 331 -10.87 18.27 8.83
CA GLY A 331 -9.90 19.24 8.29
C GLY A 331 -8.46 18.71 8.18
N VAL A 332 -8.19 17.51 8.67
CA VAL A 332 -6.91 16.82 8.42
C VAL A 332 -6.94 16.17 7.04
N GLU A 333 -5.95 16.49 6.21
CA GLU A 333 -5.75 15.87 4.90
C GLU A 333 -5.16 14.47 5.05
N HIS A 334 -5.69 13.50 4.28
CA HIS A 334 -5.22 12.12 4.24
C HIS A 334 -4.86 11.73 2.82
N GLY A 335 -3.86 10.86 2.68
CA GLY A 335 -3.45 10.34 1.39
C GLY A 335 -2.68 9.04 1.51
N PHE A 336 -2.30 8.49 0.36
CA PHE A 336 -1.38 7.38 0.22
C PHE A 336 -1.81 6.15 1.02
N PRO A 337 -2.97 5.54 0.72
CA PRO A 337 -3.43 4.34 1.39
C PRO A 337 -2.53 3.15 1.08
N ALA A 338 -2.22 2.33 2.08
CA ALA A 338 -1.55 1.04 1.93
C ALA A 338 -2.30 -0.02 2.72
N ILE A 339 -2.44 -1.23 2.16
CA ILE A 339 -3.18 -2.33 2.76
C ILE A 339 -2.52 -3.66 2.46
N VAL A 340 -2.49 -4.54 3.45
CA VAL A 340 -2.11 -5.95 3.29
C VAL A 340 -3.06 -6.83 4.09
N ALA A 341 -3.25 -8.06 3.65
CA ALA A 341 -4.00 -9.05 4.38
C ALA A 341 -3.19 -10.35 4.53
N GLY A 342 -3.38 -11.02 5.66
CA GLY A 342 -2.76 -12.29 5.98
C GLY A 342 -3.77 -13.42 6.09
N GLY A 343 -3.89 -14.01 7.27
CA GLY A 343 -4.90 -15.00 7.59
C GLY A 343 -6.32 -14.47 7.45
N SER A 344 -7.32 -15.35 7.49
CA SER A 344 -8.73 -14.95 7.36
C SER A 344 -9.10 -13.86 8.38
N GLY A 345 -9.52 -12.70 7.89
CA GLY A 345 -9.87 -11.54 8.70
C GLY A 345 -8.68 -10.73 9.25
N ASP A 346 -7.42 -11.16 9.06
CA ASP A 346 -6.24 -10.35 9.38
C ASP A 346 -6.00 -9.33 8.26
N VAL A 347 -6.34 -8.07 8.52
CA VAL A 347 -6.13 -6.95 7.62
C VAL A 347 -5.41 -5.81 8.33
N ARG A 348 -4.41 -5.25 7.67
CA ARG A 348 -3.54 -4.21 8.19
C ARG A 348 -3.50 -3.06 7.21
N ILE A 349 -3.68 -1.86 7.73
CA ILE A 349 -3.78 -0.63 6.94
C ILE A 349 -2.81 0.42 7.44
N ALA A 350 -2.32 1.20 6.51
CA ALA A 350 -1.57 2.41 6.82
C ALA A 350 -1.94 3.52 5.83
N TRP A 351 -1.69 4.75 6.23
CA TRP A 351 -1.92 5.95 5.44
C TRP A 351 -1.02 7.07 5.93
N MET A 352 -0.93 8.13 5.17
CA MET A 352 -0.32 9.38 5.63
C MET A 352 -1.39 10.43 5.89
N ASP A 353 -1.18 11.28 6.90
CA ASP A 353 -2.03 12.45 7.13
C ASP A 353 -1.28 13.62 7.75
N THR A 354 -1.93 14.78 7.73
CA THR A 354 -1.36 16.08 8.13
C THR A 354 -1.75 16.50 9.53
N ARG A 355 -2.18 15.60 10.41
CA ARG A 355 -2.63 15.97 11.77
C ARG A 355 -1.56 16.63 12.64
N ALA A 356 -0.28 16.44 12.34
CA ALA A 356 0.82 17.08 13.02
C ALA A 356 1.19 18.46 12.43
N SER A 357 0.46 18.91 11.40
CA SER A 357 0.75 20.19 10.75
C SER A 357 0.51 21.36 11.69
N ALA A 358 1.55 22.21 11.82
CA ALA A 358 1.38 23.55 12.36
C ALA A 358 0.67 24.46 11.30
N PRO A 359 0.15 25.66 11.66
CA PRO A 359 -0.65 26.50 10.77
C PRO A 359 0.03 26.94 9.45
N ARG A 360 1.27 26.56 9.21
CA ARG A 360 2.03 26.87 8.00
C ARG A 360 2.89 25.69 7.59
N GLY A 361 2.34 24.78 6.86
CA GLY A 361 3.08 23.71 6.21
C GLY A 361 2.41 22.33 6.36
N MET A 362 2.40 21.58 5.29
CA MET A 362 1.95 20.19 5.32
C MET A 362 3.06 19.33 5.95
N ILE A 363 2.83 18.90 7.19
CA ILE A 363 3.66 17.92 7.87
C ILE A 363 2.91 16.61 7.81
N TRP A 364 3.42 15.65 7.05
CA TRP A 364 2.84 14.35 6.88
C TRP A 364 3.47 13.35 7.83
N ASN A 365 2.65 12.47 8.38
CA ASN A 365 3.08 11.30 9.15
C ASN A 365 2.37 10.07 8.68
N THR A 366 3.04 8.93 8.83
CA THR A 366 2.50 7.61 8.54
C THR A 366 1.82 7.04 9.78
N PHE A 367 0.58 6.61 9.63
CA PHE A 367 -0.25 5.98 10.66
C PHE A 367 -0.62 4.57 10.27
N TYR A 368 -0.91 3.74 11.25
CA TYR A 368 -1.19 2.32 11.11
C TYR A 368 -2.35 1.88 12.01
N ARG A 369 -3.12 0.90 11.53
CA ARG A 369 -4.10 0.11 12.29
C ARG A 369 -4.10 -1.32 11.79
N SER A 370 -4.55 -2.24 12.65
CA SER A 370 -4.80 -3.64 12.31
C SER A 370 -6.18 -4.10 12.78
N SER A 371 -6.71 -5.10 12.10
CA SER A 371 -7.94 -5.80 12.45
C SER A 371 -7.72 -7.30 12.27
N THR A 372 -8.26 -8.10 13.18
CA THR A 372 -8.26 -9.58 13.10
C THR A 372 -9.65 -10.16 12.77
N ASN A 373 -10.61 -9.29 12.45
CA ASN A 373 -12.00 -9.66 12.17
C ASN A 373 -12.54 -8.95 10.91
N GLY A 374 -11.69 -8.80 9.90
CA GLY A 374 -12.06 -8.25 8.60
C GLY A 374 -12.45 -6.78 8.59
N GLY A 375 -11.93 -5.99 9.54
CA GLY A 375 -12.24 -4.57 9.65
C GLY A 375 -13.49 -4.25 10.49
N ALA A 376 -14.12 -5.25 11.11
CA ALA A 376 -15.26 -5.01 12.01
C ALA A 376 -14.85 -4.22 13.27
N THR A 377 -13.63 -4.44 13.76
CA THR A 377 -12.99 -3.62 14.79
C THR A 377 -11.53 -3.39 14.46
N TRP A 378 -10.98 -2.27 14.90
CA TRP A 378 -9.62 -1.86 14.64
C TRP A 378 -8.83 -1.65 15.93
N SER A 379 -7.53 -1.92 15.88
CA SER A 379 -6.60 -1.49 16.93
C SER A 379 -6.63 0.02 17.14
N ALA A 380 -6.04 0.52 18.21
CA ALA A 380 -5.70 1.93 18.32
C ALA A 380 -4.79 2.36 17.16
N GLU A 381 -4.86 3.61 16.76
CA GLU A 381 -3.93 4.17 15.77
C GLU A 381 -2.53 4.24 16.35
N THR A 382 -1.54 3.89 15.53
CA THR A 382 -0.12 4.00 15.86
C THR A 382 0.56 4.90 14.83
N GLN A 383 1.20 5.96 15.28
CA GLN A 383 2.07 6.76 14.43
C GLN A 383 3.40 6.03 14.23
N LEU A 384 3.78 5.80 12.98
CA LEU A 384 5.00 5.06 12.61
C LEU A 384 6.18 5.98 12.35
N SER A 385 5.94 7.16 11.79
CA SER A 385 6.98 8.10 11.38
C SER A 385 7.13 9.27 12.36
N SER A 386 8.33 9.84 12.40
CA SER A 386 8.55 11.17 12.97
C SER A 386 7.95 12.24 12.06
N PRO A 387 7.64 13.47 12.58
CA PRO A 387 7.18 14.54 11.72
C PRO A 387 8.18 14.85 10.61
N ALA A 388 7.74 14.73 9.35
CA ALA A 388 8.52 15.07 8.18
C ALA A 388 7.97 16.36 7.55
N ARG A 389 8.87 17.29 7.25
CA ARG A 389 8.57 18.47 6.46
C ARG A 389 9.03 18.19 5.04
N GLY A 390 8.12 18.19 4.08
CA GLY A 390 8.52 17.97 2.72
C GLY A 390 8.26 19.17 1.88
N TYR A 391 9.13 19.63 1.04
CA TYR A 391 8.91 20.42 -0.18
C TYR A 391 10.16 21.03 -0.79
N ASP A 392 11.05 21.63 0.03
CA ASP A 392 12.10 22.52 -0.50
C ASP A 392 13.38 21.77 -0.90
N TYR A 393 13.45 20.49 -0.66
CA TYR A 393 14.70 19.75 -0.81
C TYR A 393 14.71 18.75 -1.98
N ILE A 394 13.62 18.60 -2.71
CA ILE A 394 13.64 17.75 -3.90
C ILE A 394 14.26 18.53 -5.04
N LEU A 395 15.36 17.98 -5.53
CA LEU A 395 16.16 18.55 -6.60
C LEU A 395 15.38 18.70 -7.91
N PRO A 396 15.82 19.57 -8.87
CA PRO A 396 15.06 20.00 -10.05
C PRO A 396 14.57 18.88 -11.00
N ARG A 397 14.81 17.63 -10.71
CA ARG A 397 14.40 16.48 -11.52
C ARG A 397 13.49 15.49 -10.80
N GLY A 398 13.09 15.76 -9.57
CA GLY A 398 12.30 14.87 -8.77
C GLY A 398 10.99 15.48 -8.31
N PHE A 399 10.22 14.69 -7.58
CA PHE A 399 9.02 15.12 -6.89
C PHE A 399 9.36 16.21 -5.87
N ARG A 400 8.53 17.23 -5.78
CA ARG A 400 8.55 18.16 -4.65
C ARG A 400 7.83 17.61 -3.41
N PHE A 401 7.30 16.42 -3.54
CA PHE A 401 6.67 15.64 -2.50
C PHE A 401 7.65 14.54 -2.05
N PRO A 402 8.26 14.62 -0.88
CA PRO A 402 9.33 13.69 -0.45
C PRO A 402 8.86 12.27 -0.23
N PHE A 403 7.55 12.10 -0.15
CA PHE A 403 6.91 10.80 0.07
C PHE A 403 6.71 10.02 -1.22
N GLY A 404 6.78 10.69 -2.38
CA GLY A 404 6.17 10.20 -3.60
C GLY A 404 4.65 10.24 -3.49
N ASP A 405 3.94 9.38 -4.19
CA ASP A 405 2.48 9.31 -4.16
C ASP A 405 1.95 7.91 -3.75
N TYR A 406 2.81 7.05 -3.23
CA TYR A 406 2.46 5.78 -2.60
C TYR A 406 3.59 5.26 -1.70
N PHE A 407 3.27 4.30 -0.85
CA PHE A 407 4.20 3.53 -0.04
C PHE A 407 3.68 2.11 0.13
N SER A 408 4.44 1.23 0.80
CA SER A 408 4.15 -0.19 0.80
C SER A 408 4.24 -0.84 2.18
N MET A 409 3.52 -1.97 2.31
CA MET A 409 3.48 -2.82 3.50
C MET A 409 3.62 -4.28 3.10
N ALA A 410 4.14 -5.10 4.05
CA ALA A 410 4.15 -6.55 3.94
C ALA A 410 3.89 -7.21 5.30
N ILE A 411 3.47 -8.47 5.27
CA ILE A 411 3.37 -9.35 6.45
C ILE A 411 4.30 -10.51 6.20
N ASP A 412 5.22 -10.77 7.14
CA ASP A 412 6.12 -11.92 7.07
C ASP A 412 5.47 -13.23 7.59
N ASP A 413 6.21 -14.33 7.55
CA ASP A 413 5.77 -15.64 8.03
C ASP A 413 5.61 -15.72 9.55
N GLN A 414 6.17 -14.77 10.29
CA GLN A 414 6.01 -14.64 11.73
C GLN A 414 4.85 -13.70 12.12
N SER A 415 4.04 -13.27 11.15
CA SER A 415 2.98 -12.27 11.32
C SER A 415 3.49 -10.90 11.79
N THR A 416 4.71 -10.54 11.47
CA THR A 416 5.22 -9.19 11.68
C THR A 416 4.77 -8.29 10.54
N THR A 417 4.32 -7.09 10.85
CA THR A 417 4.06 -6.03 9.86
C THR A 417 5.37 -5.32 9.55
N HIS A 418 5.64 -5.16 8.27
CA HIS A 418 6.73 -4.34 7.74
C HIS A 418 6.12 -3.18 6.98
N VAL A 419 6.64 -1.98 7.17
CA VAL A 419 6.17 -0.77 6.48
C VAL A 419 7.37 0.01 5.98
N VAL A 420 7.32 0.43 4.72
CA VAL A 420 8.36 1.24 4.07
C VAL A 420 7.72 2.45 3.39
N TRP A 421 8.29 3.64 3.59
CA TRP A 421 7.78 4.89 3.01
C TRP A 421 8.91 5.83 2.63
N GLY A 422 8.60 6.80 1.77
CA GLY A 422 9.48 7.93 1.50
C GLY A 422 9.29 9.02 2.55
N GLU A 423 10.37 9.62 3.04
CA GLU A 423 10.31 10.73 4.00
C GLU A 423 11.57 11.57 3.93
N GLY A 424 11.41 12.90 3.98
CA GLY A 424 12.49 13.82 4.30
C GLY A 424 12.46 14.21 5.76
N GLN A 425 13.64 14.46 6.35
CA GLN A 425 13.71 14.91 7.73
C GLN A 425 13.48 16.41 7.90
N ASP A 426 13.78 17.18 6.88
CA ASP A 426 13.56 18.62 6.85
C ASP A 426 13.44 19.13 5.40
N TYR A 427 13.17 20.43 5.22
CA TYR A 427 13.05 21.07 3.90
C TYR A 427 14.37 21.21 3.11
N LYS A 428 15.48 20.80 3.65
CA LYS A 428 16.82 20.96 3.06
C LYS A 428 17.51 19.66 2.73
N SER A 429 17.00 18.56 3.28
CA SER A 429 17.57 17.23 3.10
C SER A 429 16.84 16.47 2.00
N PRO A 430 17.55 15.70 1.16
CA PRO A 430 16.95 14.81 0.19
C PRO A 430 15.96 13.84 0.82
N GLY A 431 14.97 13.38 0.06
CA GLY A 431 14.07 12.30 0.41
C GLY A 431 14.84 10.98 0.60
N SER A 432 14.36 10.15 1.51
CA SER A 432 14.98 8.87 1.84
C SER A 432 13.91 7.81 2.07
N ILE A 433 14.30 6.54 1.95
CA ILE A 433 13.44 5.41 2.29
C ILE A 433 13.57 5.13 3.78
N TRP A 434 12.44 5.09 4.44
CA TRP A 434 12.32 4.79 5.87
C TRP A 434 11.51 3.52 6.07
N TYR A 435 11.87 2.77 7.08
CA TYR A 435 11.35 1.46 7.37
C TYR A 435 11.09 1.28 8.86
N THR A 436 10.03 0.56 9.19
CA THR A 436 9.79 0.01 10.53
C THR A 436 9.12 -1.36 10.44
N ARG A 437 9.15 -2.09 11.55
CA ARG A 437 8.44 -3.36 11.72
C ARG A 437 7.84 -3.47 13.11
N GLY A 438 6.73 -4.17 13.22
CA GLY A 438 6.04 -4.33 14.50
C GLY A 438 4.91 -5.36 14.46
N ARG A 439 4.28 -5.58 15.60
CA ARG A 439 3.13 -6.47 15.77
C ARG A 439 2.01 -5.77 16.51
#